data_e75d884bacdd80ffb33b5c766020b4ad
#
_entry.id   e75d884bacdd80ffb33b5c766020b4ad
#
_cell.length_a   1.000
_cell.length_b   1.000
_cell.length_c   1.000
_cell.angle_alpha   90.00
_cell.angle_beta   90.00
_cell.angle_gamma   90.00
#
_symmetry.space_group_name_H-M   'P 1'
#
loop_
_entity.id
_entity.type
_entity.pdbx_description
1 polymer ?
#
loop_
_entity_poly.entity_id
_entity_poly.type
_entity_poly.pdbx_seq_one_letter_code
_entity_poly.pdbx_strand_id
1 'polypeptide(L)'
;RSRGLGDVYKRQPIFDGATMEDLDQWTDKAGLPRYCKTYLCDGGTGEQFDQAATVGVTYMLKLGHMVEDKMHARSIGPYSLITQQPLGGKAQFGGQRFGEMEVWALEGFGAAHILQEILTIKSDDVVGRSKAYEAIVKGEPMPQPGIPESLNVLLHELRGLGLSINLE
;
A
#
# COMPACT_ATOMS: atom_id res chain seq x y z
N ARG A 1 13.54 -29.38 3.21
CA ARG A 1 13.64 -30.06 4.53
C ARG A 1 14.37 -29.11 5.46
N SER A 2 13.66 -28.29 6.17
CA SER A 2 14.19 -27.61 7.34
C SER A 2 14.28 -28.62 8.48
N ARG A 3 15.27 -29.44 8.46
CA ARG A 3 15.76 -30.11 9.67
C ARG A 3 16.73 -29.13 10.33
N GLY A 4 16.19 -28.03 10.68
CA GLY A 4 16.91 -27.08 11.41
C GLY A 4 16.60 -27.24 12.83
N LEU A 5 17.60 -27.13 13.65
CA LEU A 5 17.47 -26.57 14.99
C LEU A 5 16.30 -27.21 15.73
N GLY A 6 16.57 -28.25 16.49
CA GLY A 6 15.57 -29.03 17.21
C GLY A 6 14.47 -28.18 17.76
N ASP A 7 13.35 -28.23 17.12
CA ASP A 7 12.18 -27.45 17.48
C ASP A 7 11.61 -27.99 18.79
N VAL A 8 12.21 -27.57 19.89
CA VAL A 8 11.63 -27.79 21.19
C VAL A 8 10.57 -26.74 21.41
N TYR A 9 9.38 -27.01 20.90
CA TYR A 9 8.21 -26.18 21.20
C TYR A 9 7.82 -26.40 22.68
N LYS A 10 8.09 -25.43 23.51
CA LYS A 10 7.45 -25.36 24.81
C LYS A 10 6.03 -24.85 24.61
N ARG A 11 5.05 -25.72 24.83
CA ARG A 11 3.65 -25.29 24.97
C ARG A 11 3.51 -24.64 26.33
N GLN A 12 3.20 -23.37 26.34
CA GLN A 12 2.86 -22.61 27.52
C GLN A 12 1.42 -22.12 27.44
N PRO A 13 0.71 -21.97 28.58
CA PRO A 13 -0.56 -21.25 28.60
C PRO A 13 -0.40 -19.84 28.04
N ILE A 14 -1.46 -19.30 27.43
CA ILE A 14 -1.41 -18.01 26.74
C ILE A 14 -0.97 -16.86 27.66
N PHE A 15 -1.31 -16.92 28.94
CA PHE A 15 -1.04 -15.88 29.93
C PHE A 15 0.09 -16.22 30.91
N ASP A 16 0.76 -17.33 30.70
CA ASP A 16 1.87 -17.78 31.52
C ASP A 16 3.17 -17.73 30.71
N GLY A 17 3.85 -16.60 30.78
CA GLY A 17 5.12 -16.35 30.11
C GLY A 17 6.31 -16.86 30.91
N ALA A 18 7.50 -16.87 30.28
CA ALA A 18 8.75 -17.17 30.95
C ALA A 18 9.11 -16.06 31.93
N THR A 19 9.57 -16.47 33.13
CA THR A 19 10.13 -15.54 34.14
C THR A 19 11.58 -15.18 33.78
N MET A 20 12.11 -14.13 34.40
CA MET A 20 13.52 -13.76 34.22
C MET A 20 14.46 -14.87 34.68
N GLU A 21 14.09 -15.60 35.75
CA GLU A 21 14.86 -16.74 36.27
C GLU A 21 14.89 -17.91 35.26
N ASP A 22 13.77 -18.16 34.57
CA ASP A 22 13.71 -19.17 33.52
C ASP A 22 14.63 -18.81 32.36
N LEU A 23 14.66 -17.54 31.98
CA LEU A 23 15.52 -17.05 30.89
C LEU A 23 17.00 -17.19 31.26
N ASP A 24 17.38 -16.83 32.47
CA ASP A 24 18.75 -17.00 32.98
C ASP A 24 19.16 -18.48 32.95
N GLN A 25 18.33 -19.39 33.45
CA GLN A 25 18.62 -20.83 33.41
C GLN A 25 18.76 -21.39 32.00
N TRP A 26 17.97 -20.87 31.03
CA TRP A 26 18.03 -21.34 29.65
C TRP A 26 19.23 -20.79 28.90
N THR A 27 19.60 -19.54 29.14
CA THR A 27 20.82 -18.97 28.58
C THR A 27 22.07 -19.66 29.10
N ASP A 28 22.12 -19.98 30.40
CA ASP A 28 23.21 -20.74 31.01
C ASP A 28 23.32 -22.16 30.44
N LYS A 29 22.18 -22.86 30.28
CA LYS A 29 22.16 -24.19 29.65
C LYS A 29 22.58 -24.19 28.20
N ALA A 30 22.32 -23.09 27.50
CA ALA A 30 22.69 -22.89 26.08
C ALA A 30 24.14 -22.41 25.93
N GLY A 31 24.83 -22.05 27.02
CA GLY A 31 26.16 -21.46 26.96
C GLY A 31 26.21 -20.08 26.32
N LEU A 32 25.10 -19.34 26.38
CA LEU A 32 24.96 -18.01 25.80
C LEU A 32 25.15 -16.93 26.87
N PRO A 33 25.62 -15.74 26.48
CA PRO A 33 25.71 -14.64 27.42
C PRO A 33 24.31 -14.23 27.92
N ARG A 34 24.25 -13.63 29.09
CA ARG A 34 23.00 -13.20 29.72
C ARG A 34 22.20 -12.30 28.80
N TYR A 35 20.91 -12.59 28.65
CA TYR A 35 20.00 -11.94 27.67
C TYR A 35 20.46 -12.04 26.21
N CYS A 36 21.32 -13.00 25.88
CA CYS A 36 21.88 -13.17 24.54
C CYS A 36 22.52 -11.90 23.97
N LYS A 37 23.09 -11.05 24.84
CA LYS A 37 23.73 -9.81 24.43
C LYS A 37 25.10 -10.07 23.82
N THR A 38 25.28 -9.59 22.60
CA THR A 38 26.51 -9.73 21.82
C THR A 38 26.86 -8.40 21.17
N TYR A 39 28.14 -8.11 21.05
CA TYR A 39 28.61 -6.98 20.27
C TYR A 39 28.54 -7.32 18.78
N LEU A 40 27.84 -6.51 18.05
CA LEU A 40 27.72 -6.62 16.60
C LEU A 40 28.65 -5.63 15.90
N CYS A 41 29.04 -5.95 14.67
CA CYS A 41 29.80 -5.05 13.82
C CYS A 41 28.91 -4.62 12.63
N ASP A 42 29.12 -3.40 12.18
CA ASP A 42 28.52 -2.92 10.93
C ASP A 42 29.08 -3.73 9.75
N GLY A 43 28.20 -4.32 8.96
CA GLY A 43 28.61 -5.12 7.80
C GLY A 43 29.25 -4.30 6.66
N GLY A 44 29.03 -2.99 6.63
CA GLY A 44 29.60 -2.09 5.62
C GLY A 44 30.99 -1.57 5.98
N THR A 45 31.17 -1.12 7.23
CA THR A 45 32.41 -0.51 7.72
C THR A 45 33.32 -1.48 8.46
N GLY A 46 32.77 -2.55 9.03
CA GLY A 46 33.46 -3.49 9.91
C GLY A 46 33.63 -2.96 11.34
N GLU A 47 33.14 -1.77 11.66
CA GLU A 47 33.25 -1.18 12.98
C GLU A 47 32.29 -1.83 13.95
N GLN A 48 32.75 -2.01 15.20
CA GLN A 48 31.93 -2.57 16.27
C GLN A 48 30.99 -1.52 16.83
N PHE A 49 29.73 -1.89 17.10
CA PHE A 49 28.78 -1.01 17.78
C PHE A 49 29.17 -0.76 19.23
N ASP A 50 28.90 0.44 19.72
CA ASP A 50 29.24 0.87 21.09
C ASP A 50 28.48 0.08 22.15
N GLN A 51 27.32 -0.46 21.84
CA GLN A 51 26.46 -1.19 22.77
C GLN A 51 26.19 -2.60 22.29
N ALA A 52 26.20 -3.53 23.24
CA ALA A 52 25.78 -4.91 22.98
C ALA A 52 24.28 -4.99 22.71
N ALA A 53 23.91 -5.68 21.64
CA ALA A 53 22.53 -5.94 21.25
C ALA A 53 22.13 -7.38 21.57
N THR A 54 20.85 -7.61 21.88
CA THR A 54 20.30 -8.96 22.02
C THR A 54 20.18 -9.60 20.64
N VAL A 55 20.81 -10.76 20.47
CA VAL A 55 20.83 -11.52 19.21
C VAL A 55 20.12 -12.85 19.39
N GLY A 56 19.24 -13.19 18.48
CA GLY A 56 18.52 -14.46 18.53
C GLY A 56 17.84 -14.76 17.20
N VAL A 57 17.19 -15.92 17.14
CA VAL A 57 16.39 -16.33 15.99
C VAL A 57 14.95 -15.89 16.19
N THR A 58 14.44 -15.10 15.27
CA THR A 58 13.04 -14.68 15.24
C THR A 58 12.29 -15.44 14.14
N TYR A 59 11.20 -16.07 14.52
CA TYR A 59 10.33 -16.75 13.55
C TYR A 59 9.34 -15.77 12.97
N MET A 60 9.29 -15.73 11.66
CA MET A 60 8.26 -14.98 10.94
C MET A 60 7.34 -15.95 10.21
N LEU A 61 6.06 -15.86 10.50
CA LEU A 61 5.02 -16.68 9.88
C LEU A 61 4.20 -15.82 8.92
N LYS A 62 4.04 -16.30 7.70
CA LYS A 62 3.09 -15.73 6.73
C LYS A 62 1.79 -16.53 6.85
N LEU A 63 0.72 -15.88 7.33
CA LEU A 63 -0.59 -16.51 7.49
C LEU A 63 -1.42 -16.37 6.19
N GLY A 64 -2.61 -15.80 6.25
CA GLY A 64 -3.53 -15.68 5.11
C GLY A 64 -3.18 -14.60 4.07
N HIS A 65 -1.91 -14.25 3.88
CA HIS A 65 -1.47 -13.20 2.97
C HIS A 65 -0.92 -13.79 1.66
N MET A 66 -1.78 -14.47 0.89
CA MET A 66 -1.38 -15.07 -0.37
C MET A 66 -1.51 -14.07 -1.53
N VAL A 67 -0.68 -14.26 -2.56
CA VAL A 67 -0.65 -13.37 -3.74
C VAL A 67 -1.98 -13.37 -4.50
N GLU A 68 -2.65 -14.50 -4.59
CA GLU A 68 -3.94 -14.65 -5.27
C GLU A 68 -5.04 -13.75 -4.67
N ASP A 69 -4.99 -13.51 -3.35
CA ASP A 69 -5.93 -12.62 -2.67
C ASP A 69 -5.61 -11.14 -2.86
N LYS A 70 -4.37 -10.82 -3.20
CA LYS A 70 -3.86 -9.44 -3.30
C LYS A 70 -3.63 -8.97 -4.73
N MET A 71 -3.37 -9.90 -5.65
CA MET A 71 -3.15 -9.54 -7.04
C MET A 71 -4.46 -9.05 -7.66
N HIS A 72 -4.43 -7.85 -8.21
CA HIS A 72 -5.59 -7.21 -8.83
C HIS A 72 -5.17 -6.28 -9.96
N ALA A 73 -5.91 -6.30 -11.06
CA ALA A 73 -5.76 -5.39 -12.18
C ALA A 73 -7.15 -5.02 -12.74
N ARG A 74 -7.23 -3.86 -13.35
CA ARG A 74 -8.45 -3.36 -13.96
C ARG A 74 -8.13 -2.61 -15.25
N SER A 75 -8.91 -2.84 -16.29
CA SER A 75 -8.96 -1.98 -17.48
C SER A 75 -10.22 -1.11 -17.45
N ILE A 76 -11.37 -1.72 -17.56
CA ILE A 76 -12.69 -1.12 -17.41
C ILE A 76 -13.50 -1.92 -16.40
N GLY A 77 -14.43 -1.27 -15.72
CA GLY A 77 -15.25 -1.92 -14.71
C GLY A 77 -16.36 -0.99 -14.20
N PRO A 78 -17.00 -1.33 -13.09
CA PRO A 78 -18.11 -0.54 -12.54
C PRO A 78 -17.65 0.83 -12.00
N TYR A 79 -18.52 1.80 -12.12
CA TYR A 79 -18.33 3.17 -11.67
C TYR A 79 -19.44 3.59 -10.70
N SER A 80 -19.13 4.56 -9.84
CA SER A 80 -20.13 5.18 -8.97
C SER A 80 -21.16 5.94 -9.80
N LEU A 81 -22.42 5.92 -9.37
CA LEU A 81 -23.50 6.59 -10.09
C LEU A 81 -23.40 8.12 -10.01
N ILE A 82 -22.98 8.67 -8.89
CA ILE A 82 -22.97 10.13 -8.66
C ILE A 82 -21.68 10.74 -9.17
N THR A 83 -20.53 10.29 -8.67
CA THR A 83 -19.23 10.86 -9.01
C THR A 83 -18.62 10.32 -10.30
N GLN A 84 -19.15 9.24 -10.86
CA GLN A 84 -18.62 8.54 -12.02
C GLN A 84 -17.17 8.06 -11.86
N GLN A 85 -16.70 7.95 -10.62
CA GLN A 85 -15.38 7.43 -10.30
C GLN A 85 -15.39 5.90 -10.26
N PRO A 86 -14.27 5.24 -10.56
CA PRO A 86 -14.16 3.80 -10.37
C PRO A 86 -14.46 3.38 -8.93
N LEU A 87 -15.19 2.31 -8.75
CA LEU A 87 -15.41 1.73 -7.41
C LEU A 87 -14.09 1.22 -6.83
N GLY A 88 -14.01 1.11 -5.51
CA GLY A 88 -12.86 0.57 -4.80
C GLY A 88 -12.99 -0.92 -4.50
N GLY A 89 -11.85 -1.57 -4.25
CA GLY A 89 -11.81 -2.95 -3.77
C GLY A 89 -11.74 -4.03 -4.87
N LYS A 90 -11.01 -5.09 -4.60
CA LYS A 90 -10.81 -6.22 -5.51
C LYS A 90 -12.12 -6.95 -5.83
N ALA A 91 -12.97 -7.17 -4.82
CA ALA A 91 -14.24 -7.89 -4.98
C ALA A 91 -15.20 -7.21 -5.95
N GLN A 92 -15.14 -5.90 -6.07
CA GLN A 92 -15.98 -5.09 -6.97
C GLN A 92 -15.29 -4.79 -8.31
N PHE A 93 -14.19 -5.45 -8.60
CA PHE A 93 -13.35 -5.13 -9.76
C PHE A 93 -13.02 -3.64 -9.83
N GLY A 94 -12.65 -3.08 -8.67
CA GLY A 94 -12.42 -1.66 -8.47
C GLY A 94 -11.05 -1.19 -8.92
N GLY A 95 -10.89 0.13 -8.97
CA GLY A 95 -9.61 0.78 -9.24
C GLY A 95 -8.78 1.01 -7.99
N GLN A 96 -7.57 1.50 -8.19
CA GLN A 96 -6.68 1.92 -7.11
C GLN A 96 -6.99 3.37 -6.70
N ARG A 97 -6.88 3.63 -5.41
CA ARG A 97 -7.03 4.99 -4.90
C ARG A 97 -5.74 5.77 -5.14
N PHE A 98 -5.87 6.89 -5.84
CA PHE A 98 -4.81 7.89 -5.96
C PHE A 98 -5.09 9.01 -4.95
N GLY A 99 -4.42 8.95 -3.81
CA GLY A 99 -4.67 9.85 -2.69
C GLY A 99 -3.99 11.21 -2.86
N GLU A 100 -4.19 12.08 -1.87
CA GLU A 100 -3.63 13.42 -1.86
C GLU A 100 -2.09 13.42 -1.85
N MET A 101 -1.48 12.51 -1.09
CA MET A 101 -0.01 12.39 -1.04
C MET A 101 0.60 11.97 -2.38
N GLU A 102 -0.06 11.08 -3.13
CA GLU A 102 0.36 10.66 -4.45
C GLU A 102 0.26 11.83 -5.44
N VAL A 103 -0.75 12.69 -5.31
CA VAL A 103 -0.87 13.93 -6.08
C VAL A 103 0.32 14.86 -5.80
N TRP A 104 0.70 15.04 -4.54
CA TRP A 104 1.86 15.85 -4.18
C TRP A 104 3.16 15.32 -4.77
N ALA A 105 3.31 14.01 -4.85
CA ALA A 105 4.46 13.41 -5.48
C ALA A 105 4.56 13.76 -6.97
N LEU A 106 3.45 13.72 -7.70
CA LEU A 106 3.42 14.14 -9.12
C LEU A 106 3.65 15.65 -9.29
N GLU A 107 3.12 16.46 -8.39
CA GLU A 107 3.40 17.91 -8.36
C GLU A 107 4.89 18.17 -8.13
N GLY A 108 5.51 17.46 -7.20
CA GLY A 108 6.94 17.55 -6.91
C GLY A 108 7.82 17.21 -8.11
N PHE A 109 7.40 16.28 -8.95
CA PHE A 109 8.09 15.95 -10.22
C PHE A 109 7.72 16.86 -11.38
N GLY A 110 6.75 17.76 -11.23
CA GLY A 110 6.27 18.63 -12.31
C GLY A 110 5.55 17.88 -13.42
N ALA A 111 5.00 16.69 -13.15
CA ALA A 111 4.32 15.83 -14.12
C ALA A 111 2.85 16.21 -14.31
N ALA A 112 2.56 17.41 -14.79
CA ALA A 112 1.21 17.97 -14.90
C ALA A 112 0.30 17.18 -15.86
N HIS A 113 0.82 16.74 -16.97
CA HIS A 113 0.04 15.97 -17.96
C HIS A 113 -0.36 14.60 -17.45
N ILE A 114 0.51 13.93 -16.70
CA ILE A 114 0.22 12.65 -16.07
C ILE A 114 -0.85 12.83 -14.98
N LEU A 115 -0.74 13.87 -14.19
CA LEU A 115 -1.72 14.20 -13.16
C LEU A 115 -3.09 14.49 -13.80
N GLN A 116 -3.14 15.26 -14.86
CA GLN A 116 -4.37 15.53 -15.60
C GLN A 116 -5.00 14.25 -16.15
N GLU A 117 -4.22 13.37 -16.74
CA GLU A 117 -4.67 12.07 -17.25
C GLU A 117 -5.27 11.18 -16.14
N ILE A 118 -4.61 11.11 -15.01
CA ILE A 118 -5.08 10.32 -13.86
C ILE A 118 -6.41 10.86 -13.33
N LEU A 119 -6.55 12.17 -13.24
CA LEU A 119 -7.76 12.81 -12.70
C LEU A 119 -8.95 12.82 -13.66
N THR A 120 -8.74 12.68 -14.96
CA THR A 120 -9.78 12.80 -15.98
C THR A 120 -10.05 11.51 -16.74
N ILE A 121 -9.25 11.20 -17.73
CA ILE A 121 -9.45 10.07 -18.65
C ILE A 121 -9.43 8.72 -17.91
N LYS A 122 -8.58 8.58 -16.92
CA LYS A 122 -8.47 7.36 -16.12
C LYS A 122 -9.47 7.29 -14.95
N SER A 123 -10.27 8.32 -14.73
CA SER A 123 -11.18 8.41 -13.59
C SER A 123 -12.61 8.73 -14.01
N ASP A 124 -13.01 9.99 -13.92
CA ASP A 124 -14.41 10.43 -13.96
C ASP A 124 -14.82 11.25 -15.20
N ASP A 125 -13.97 11.43 -16.17
CA ASP A 125 -14.35 11.98 -17.48
C ASP A 125 -15.05 10.91 -18.33
N VAL A 126 -16.39 10.91 -18.29
CA VAL A 126 -17.23 9.87 -18.94
C VAL A 126 -17.00 9.82 -20.45
N VAL A 127 -16.92 10.95 -21.10
CA VAL A 127 -16.71 11.02 -22.56
C VAL A 127 -15.25 10.72 -22.90
N GLY A 128 -14.32 11.30 -22.16
CA GLY A 128 -12.88 11.13 -22.37
C GLY A 128 -12.43 9.69 -22.23
N ARG A 129 -12.92 8.96 -21.20
CA ARG A 129 -12.53 7.54 -21.02
C ARG A 129 -13.02 6.63 -22.15
N SER A 130 -14.19 6.89 -22.72
CA SER A 130 -14.72 6.12 -23.86
C SER A 130 -13.90 6.37 -25.12
N LYS A 131 -13.59 7.63 -25.39
CA LYS A 131 -12.73 8.02 -26.53
C LYS A 131 -11.31 7.51 -26.37
N ALA A 132 -10.76 7.53 -25.16
CA ALA A 132 -9.43 7.01 -24.88
C ALA A 132 -9.35 5.50 -25.15
N TYR A 133 -10.36 4.73 -24.72
CA TYR A 133 -10.42 3.31 -25.02
C TYR A 133 -10.51 3.04 -26.53
N GLU A 134 -11.33 3.79 -27.24
CA GLU A 134 -11.43 3.72 -28.72
C GLU A 134 -10.09 4.03 -29.41
N ALA A 135 -9.40 5.09 -28.95
CA ALA A 135 -8.09 5.47 -29.50
C ALA A 135 -7.03 4.37 -29.26
N ILE A 136 -7.03 3.74 -28.08
CA ILE A 136 -6.11 2.61 -27.79
C ILE A 136 -6.38 1.43 -28.72
N VAL A 137 -7.66 1.08 -28.93
CA VAL A 137 -8.03 -0.04 -29.82
C VAL A 137 -7.67 0.24 -31.27
N LYS A 138 -7.82 1.48 -31.71
CA LYS A 138 -7.50 1.90 -33.11
C LYS A 138 -6.02 2.22 -33.31
N GLY A 139 -5.23 2.39 -32.23
CA GLY A 139 -3.84 2.83 -32.30
C GLY A 139 -3.69 4.32 -32.63
N GLU A 140 -4.70 5.12 -32.34
CA GLU A 140 -4.70 6.58 -32.52
C GLU A 140 -4.08 7.29 -31.28
N PRO A 141 -3.64 8.56 -31.44
CA PRO A 141 -3.16 9.34 -30.29
C PRO A 141 -4.28 9.59 -29.28
N MET A 142 -3.91 9.70 -28.01
CA MET A 142 -4.85 9.91 -26.93
C MET A 142 -5.62 11.24 -27.10
N PRO A 143 -6.93 11.25 -26.85
CA PRO A 143 -7.73 12.45 -26.92
C PRO A 143 -7.38 13.44 -25.84
N GLN A 144 -7.70 14.71 -26.06
CA GLN A 144 -7.57 15.72 -24.99
C GLN A 144 -8.58 15.45 -23.89
N PRO A 145 -8.14 15.57 -22.60
CA PRO A 145 -9.01 15.39 -21.45
C PRO A 145 -10.13 16.43 -21.41
N GLY A 146 -11.29 16.00 -20.97
CA GLY A 146 -12.43 16.87 -20.68
C GLY A 146 -12.47 17.33 -19.21
N ILE A 147 -13.66 17.69 -18.76
CA ILE A 147 -13.91 18.13 -17.38
C ILE A 147 -14.33 16.91 -16.56
N PRO A 148 -13.76 16.73 -15.36
CA PRO A 148 -14.18 15.67 -14.44
C PRO A 148 -15.63 15.84 -13.99
N GLU A 149 -16.40 14.75 -13.94
CA GLU A 149 -17.79 14.80 -13.46
C GLU A 149 -17.92 15.22 -12.01
N SER A 150 -16.93 14.91 -11.19
CA SER A 150 -16.87 15.39 -9.80
C SER A 150 -16.84 16.91 -9.67
N LEU A 151 -16.29 17.62 -10.65
CA LEU A 151 -16.39 19.10 -10.69
C LEU A 151 -17.83 19.55 -10.95
N ASN A 152 -18.56 18.89 -11.85
CA ASN A 152 -19.96 19.18 -12.10
C ASN A 152 -20.81 18.97 -10.84
N VAL A 153 -20.57 17.90 -10.11
CA VAL A 153 -21.23 17.64 -8.82
C VAL A 153 -20.95 18.77 -7.84
N LEU A 154 -19.70 19.20 -7.70
CA LEU A 154 -19.32 20.31 -6.84
C LEU A 154 -20.05 21.60 -7.22
N LEU A 155 -20.12 21.93 -8.51
CA LEU A 155 -20.83 23.11 -9.02
C LEU A 155 -22.33 23.05 -8.72
N HIS A 156 -22.94 21.89 -8.82
CA HIS A 156 -24.34 21.69 -8.47
C HIS A 156 -24.59 21.87 -6.96
N GLU A 157 -23.69 21.35 -6.13
CA GLU A 157 -23.79 21.54 -4.67
C GLU A 157 -23.61 23.01 -4.28
N LEU A 158 -22.66 23.72 -4.89
CA LEU A 158 -22.46 25.15 -4.66
C LEU A 158 -23.68 25.99 -5.10
N ARG A 159 -24.30 25.63 -6.24
CA ARG A 159 -25.56 26.26 -6.66
C ARG A 159 -26.70 25.97 -5.70
N GLY A 160 -26.75 24.77 -5.12
CA GLY A 160 -27.70 24.41 -4.08
C GLY A 160 -27.55 25.25 -2.80
N LEU A 161 -26.36 25.75 -2.53
CA LEU A 161 -26.09 26.71 -1.44
C LEU A 161 -26.39 28.17 -1.81
N GLY A 162 -26.90 28.41 -3.02
CA GLY A 162 -27.28 29.76 -3.49
C GLY A 162 -26.14 30.54 -4.18
N LEU A 163 -25.00 29.89 -4.46
CA LEU A 163 -23.90 30.52 -5.19
C LEU A 163 -24.08 30.37 -6.69
N SER A 164 -23.94 31.47 -7.45
CA SER A 164 -23.97 31.42 -8.92
C SER A 164 -22.54 31.28 -9.46
N ILE A 165 -22.25 30.10 -9.98
CA ILE A 165 -20.94 29.79 -10.56
C ILE A 165 -21.16 29.35 -12.00
N ASN A 166 -20.51 30.02 -12.94
CA ASN A 166 -20.49 29.68 -14.35
C ASN A 166 -19.06 29.41 -14.80
N LEU A 167 -18.88 28.39 -15.63
CA LEU A 167 -17.62 28.13 -16.33
C LEU A 167 -17.66 28.86 -17.66
N GLU A 168 -16.67 29.68 -17.95
CA GLU A 168 -16.45 30.33 -19.25
C GLU A 168 -15.54 29.47 -20.14
#